data_34fabe54622faff7c4282a2ba9ca18ef
#
_entry.id   34fabe54622faff7c4282a2ba9ca18ef
#
_cell.length_a   1.000
_cell.length_b   1.000
_cell.length_c   1.000
_cell.angle_alpha   90.00
_cell.angle_beta   90.00
_cell.angle_gamma   90.00
#
_symmetry.space_group_name_H-M   'P 1'
#
loop_
_entity.id
_entity.type
_entity.pdbx_description
1 polymer ?
#
loop_
_entity_poly.entity_id
_entity_poly.type
_entity_poly.pdbx_seq_one_letter_code
_entity_poly.pdbx_strand_id
1 'polypeptide(L)'
;MNENTTDLRGTAFHEAGHSVAGLVLGFELDYVTIGPNSEGVLGMSSFAEVDFFNESTGAPVASPTTFERAIKKTLAGVLSQTRAAVKSDVHGSADRQHVEILLVGIPGLRAEKEARLASLTAETETLVAFCWPSIETLAALLLERSRLSGTEVETELSTFLQSARKTISSGSTEGAGTP
;
A
#
# COMPACT_ATOMS: atom_id res chain seq x y z
N MET A 1 -0.35 -11.77 -27.13
CA MET A 1 -1.04 -11.04 -26.06
C MET A 1 -0.89 -9.56 -26.37
N ASN A 2 -1.98 -8.79 -26.42
CA ASN A 2 -1.91 -7.36 -26.70
C ASN A 2 -1.20 -6.64 -25.55
N GLU A 3 -0.27 -5.72 -25.86
CA GLU A 3 0.46 -4.90 -24.86
C GLU A 3 -0.48 -4.25 -23.84
N ASN A 4 -1.66 -3.81 -24.28
CA ASN A 4 -2.70 -3.20 -23.45
C ASN A 4 -3.25 -4.11 -22.33
N THR A 5 -3.27 -5.44 -22.55
CA THR A 5 -3.79 -6.41 -21.55
C THR A 5 -2.75 -6.72 -20.47
N THR A 6 -1.48 -6.63 -20.82
CA THR A 6 -0.36 -6.82 -19.87
C THR A 6 -0.26 -5.64 -18.93
N ASP A 7 -0.51 -4.45 -19.42
CA ASP A 7 -0.48 -3.20 -18.65
C ASP A 7 -1.61 -3.13 -17.61
N LEU A 8 -2.85 -3.45 -18.01
CA LEU A 8 -3.99 -3.52 -17.09
C LEU A 8 -3.82 -4.55 -15.98
N ARG A 9 -3.24 -5.71 -16.28
CA ARG A 9 -2.95 -6.72 -15.25
C ARG A 9 -1.90 -6.22 -14.26
N GLY A 10 -0.84 -5.57 -14.75
CA GLY A 10 0.17 -4.95 -13.90
C GLY A 10 -0.45 -3.91 -12.97
N THR A 11 -1.26 -3.02 -13.52
CA THR A 11 -2.01 -2.01 -12.77
C THR A 11 -2.93 -2.66 -11.73
N ALA A 12 -3.65 -3.72 -12.07
CA ALA A 12 -4.55 -4.40 -11.13
C ALA A 12 -3.81 -4.97 -9.92
N PHE A 13 -2.67 -5.62 -10.10
CA PHE A 13 -1.85 -6.11 -8.99
C PHE A 13 -1.22 -4.97 -8.18
N HIS A 14 -0.82 -3.89 -8.85
CA HIS A 14 -0.27 -2.69 -8.21
C HIS A 14 -1.30 -2.06 -7.26
N GLU A 15 -2.48 -1.72 -7.78
CA GLU A 15 -3.53 -1.09 -7.01
C GLU A 15 -4.12 -2.02 -5.93
N ALA A 16 -4.23 -3.33 -6.23
CA ALA A 16 -4.62 -4.32 -5.22
C ALA A 16 -3.61 -4.38 -4.08
N GLY A 17 -2.30 -4.28 -4.38
CA GLY A 17 -1.24 -4.23 -3.39
C GLY A 17 -1.39 -3.06 -2.42
N HIS A 18 -1.56 -1.84 -2.95
CA HIS A 18 -1.81 -0.65 -2.14
C HIS A 18 -3.07 -0.80 -1.28
N SER A 19 -4.18 -1.24 -1.89
CA SER A 19 -5.49 -1.32 -1.25
C SER A 19 -5.48 -2.34 -0.10
N VAL A 20 -5.03 -3.56 -0.35
CA VAL A 20 -5.03 -4.62 0.68
C VAL A 20 -4.06 -4.29 1.81
N ALA A 21 -2.84 -3.86 1.49
CA ALA A 21 -1.87 -3.46 2.50
C ALA A 21 -2.37 -2.25 3.32
N GLY A 22 -2.97 -1.27 2.66
CA GLY A 22 -3.55 -0.09 3.31
C GLY A 22 -4.61 -0.48 4.34
N LEU A 23 -5.58 -1.33 3.95
CA LEU A 23 -6.63 -1.82 4.84
C LEU A 23 -6.08 -2.61 6.04
N VAL A 24 -5.08 -3.47 5.82
CA VAL A 24 -4.42 -4.24 6.88
C VAL A 24 -3.64 -3.34 7.82
N LEU A 25 -3.01 -2.29 7.31
CA LEU A 25 -2.31 -1.27 8.07
C LEU A 25 -3.25 -0.25 8.72
N GLY A 26 -4.58 -0.35 8.52
CA GLY A 26 -5.60 0.47 9.17
C GLY A 26 -5.83 1.83 8.51
N PHE A 27 -5.54 1.97 7.23
CA PHE A 27 -6.02 3.09 6.42
C PHE A 27 -7.44 2.80 5.93
N GLU A 28 -8.24 3.82 5.79
CA GLU A 28 -9.59 3.74 5.24
C GLU A 28 -9.53 3.91 3.73
N LEU A 29 -10.02 2.92 2.97
CA LEU A 29 -10.04 2.94 1.51
C LEU A 29 -11.36 3.56 1.03
N ASP A 30 -11.27 4.62 0.22
CA ASP A 30 -12.44 5.22 -0.42
C ASP A 30 -12.86 4.42 -1.65
N TYR A 31 -11.91 4.19 -2.54
CA TYR A 31 -12.11 3.38 -3.75
C TYR A 31 -10.77 2.94 -4.34
N VAL A 32 -10.85 1.96 -5.23
CA VAL A 32 -9.74 1.52 -6.09
C VAL A 32 -10.22 1.39 -7.53
N THR A 33 -9.40 1.77 -8.49
CA THR A 33 -9.69 1.70 -9.93
C THR A 33 -8.45 1.36 -10.73
N ILE A 34 -8.64 0.70 -11.88
CA ILE A 34 -7.60 0.46 -12.89
C ILE A 34 -7.91 1.15 -14.22
N GLY A 35 -9.04 1.88 -14.29
CA GLY A 35 -9.37 2.71 -15.43
C GLY A 35 -8.57 4.00 -15.48
N PRO A 36 -8.34 4.57 -16.67
CA PRO A 36 -7.68 5.86 -16.79
C PRO A 36 -8.52 6.96 -16.12
N ASN A 37 -7.85 7.85 -15.40
CA ASN A 37 -8.47 9.09 -14.94
C ASN A 37 -8.52 10.14 -16.08
N SER A 38 -9.06 11.34 -15.78
CA SER A 38 -9.13 12.45 -16.73
C SER A 38 -7.77 12.93 -17.27
N GLU A 39 -6.68 12.57 -16.60
CA GLU A 39 -5.30 12.92 -16.98
C GLU A 39 -4.59 11.76 -17.70
N GLY A 40 -5.30 10.65 -17.94
CA GLY A 40 -4.76 9.46 -18.61
C GLY A 40 -3.90 8.57 -17.70
N VAL A 41 -3.86 8.83 -16.39
CA VAL A 41 -3.15 7.99 -15.42
C VAL A 41 -3.96 6.70 -15.20
N LEU A 42 -3.31 5.57 -15.42
CA LEU A 42 -3.88 4.24 -15.21
C LEU A 42 -3.76 3.85 -13.73
N GLY A 43 -4.90 3.57 -13.12
CA GLY A 43 -4.98 3.05 -11.76
C GLY A 43 -4.91 4.14 -10.68
N MET A 44 -5.61 3.87 -9.59
CA MET A 44 -5.58 4.67 -8.37
C MET A 44 -6.20 3.90 -7.22
N SER A 45 -5.54 3.93 -6.07
CA SER A 45 -6.10 3.55 -4.78
C SER A 45 -6.26 4.80 -3.93
N SER A 46 -7.51 5.28 -3.76
CA SER A 46 -7.85 6.46 -2.96
C SER A 46 -8.11 6.05 -1.53
N PHE A 47 -7.51 6.76 -0.60
CA PHE A 47 -7.68 6.56 0.84
C PHE A 47 -8.15 7.86 1.49
N ALA A 48 -8.87 7.72 2.60
CA ALA A 48 -9.21 8.85 3.45
C ALA A 48 -7.96 9.67 3.81
N GLU A 49 -8.13 10.97 3.86
CA GLU A 49 -7.04 11.91 4.06
C GLU A 49 -6.39 11.72 5.44
N VAL A 50 -5.07 11.75 5.45
CA VAL A 50 -4.25 11.72 6.67
C VAL A 50 -3.31 12.91 6.64
N ASP A 51 -3.40 13.76 7.63
CA ASP A 51 -2.50 14.90 7.80
C ASP A 51 -1.10 14.42 8.17
N PHE A 52 -0.22 14.34 7.20
CA PHE A 52 1.18 14.00 7.42
C PHE A 52 2.02 15.22 7.79
N PHE A 53 1.74 16.35 7.16
CA PHE A 53 2.51 17.59 7.30
C PHE A 53 1.58 18.76 7.55
N ASN A 54 2.04 19.72 8.33
CA ASN A 54 1.37 20.99 8.50
C ASN A 54 1.46 21.79 7.19
N GLU A 55 0.33 22.17 6.62
CA GLU A 55 0.26 22.85 5.32
C GLU A 55 1.04 24.17 5.26
N SER A 56 1.08 24.92 6.39
CA SER A 56 1.72 26.24 6.43
C SER A 56 3.22 26.18 6.67
N THR A 57 3.70 25.17 7.40
CA THR A 57 5.12 25.07 7.81
C THR A 57 5.88 23.92 7.14
N GLY A 58 5.18 22.97 6.54
CA GLY A 58 5.77 21.73 6.03
C GLY A 58 6.32 20.80 7.12
N ALA A 59 6.08 21.11 8.41
CA ALA A 59 6.57 20.28 9.50
C ALA A 59 5.75 18.98 9.62
N PRO A 60 6.40 17.83 9.95
CA PRO A 60 5.68 16.58 10.22
C PRO A 60 4.73 16.73 11.41
N VAL A 61 3.47 16.30 11.27
CA VAL A 61 2.46 16.30 12.34
C VAL A 61 1.98 14.90 12.69
N ALA A 62 2.05 13.96 11.74
CA ALA A 62 1.76 12.56 12.02
C ALA A 62 2.88 11.90 12.86
N SER A 63 2.56 10.79 13.53
CA SER A 63 3.57 10.03 14.25
C SER A 63 4.55 9.32 13.30
N PRO A 64 5.81 9.04 13.71
CA PRO A 64 6.75 8.26 12.92
C PRO A 64 6.15 6.91 12.47
N THR A 65 5.40 6.24 13.34
CA THR A 65 4.70 4.99 13.01
C THR A 65 3.67 5.16 11.90
N THR A 66 2.98 6.29 11.85
CA THR A 66 2.02 6.60 10.77
C THR A 66 2.74 6.77 9.44
N PHE A 67 3.88 7.45 9.42
CA PHE A 67 4.74 7.56 8.24
C PHE A 67 5.24 6.19 7.77
N GLU A 68 5.71 5.34 8.69
CA GLU A 68 6.17 3.98 8.35
C GLU A 68 5.07 3.12 7.74
N ARG A 69 3.85 3.21 8.29
CA ARG A 69 2.67 2.52 7.73
C ARG A 69 2.34 3.01 6.33
N ALA A 70 2.40 4.32 6.09
CA ALA A 70 2.16 4.90 4.78
C ALA A 70 3.25 4.48 3.77
N ILE A 71 4.53 4.45 4.18
CA ILE A 71 5.62 3.93 3.35
C ILE A 71 5.36 2.47 2.97
N LYS A 72 5.01 1.61 3.93
CA LYS A 72 4.70 0.20 3.64
C LYS A 72 3.51 0.05 2.70
N LYS A 73 2.45 0.83 2.87
CA LYS A 73 1.32 0.88 1.95
C LYS A 73 1.79 1.23 0.52
N THR A 74 2.61 2.26 0.38
CA THR A 74 3.13 2.71 -0.92
C THR A 74 4.06 1.67 -1.56
N LEU A 75 4.95 1.04 -0.81
CA LEU A 75 5.82 -0.02 -1.33
C LEU A 75 5.06 -1.27 -1.78
N ALA A 76 3.92 -1.57 -1.14
CA ALA A 76 3.15 -2.78 -1.40
C ALA A 76 2.62 -2.87 -2.84
N GLY A 77 2.32 -1.74 -3.50
CA GLY A 77 1.92 -1.72 -4.90
C GLY A 77 3.01 -2.26 -5.82
N VAL A 78 4.19 -1.65 -5.77
CA VAL A 78 5.34 -2.05 -6.59
C VAL A 78 5.75 -3.50 -6.32
N LEU A 79 5.79 -3.91 -5.05
CA LEU A 79 6.14 -5.28 -4.65
C LEU A 79 5.12 -6.30 -5.14
N SER A 80 3.84 -5.96 -5.11
CA SER A 80 2.76 -6.84 -5.61
C SER A 80 2.83 -7.02 -7.12
N GLN A 81 3.05 -5.93 -7.87
CA GLN A 81 3.26 -5.98 -9.31
C GLN A 81 4.49 -6.82 -9.68
N THR A 82 5.60 -6.63 -8.97
CA THR A 82 6.83 -7.39 -9.17
C THR A 82 6.61 -8.88 -8.90
N ARG A 83 5.92 -9.22 -7.80
CA ARG A 83 5.61 -10.61 -7.43
C ARG A 83 4.71 -11.29 -8.46
N ALA A 84 3.77 -10.57 -9.05
CA ALA A 84 2.92 -11.07 -10.14
C ALA A 84 3.69 -11.32 -11.45
N ALA A 85 4.99 -11.02 -11.50
CA ALA A 85 5.86 -11.10 -12.68
C ALA A 85 5.31 -10.32 -13.89
N VAL A 86 4.60 -9.23 -13.64
CA VAL A 86 4.07 -8.34 -14.68
C VAL A 86 5.00 -7.15 -14.82
N LYS A 87 5.68 -7.06 -15.95
CA LYS A 87 6.53 -5.89 -16.26
C LYS A 87 5.63 -4.71 -16.63
N SER A 88 5.70 -3.64 -15.87
CA SER A 88 5.19 -2.32 -16.23
C SER A 88 6.10 -1.28 -15.60
N ASP A 89 6.57 -0.32 -16.39
CA ASP A 89 7.48 0.74 -15.93
C ASP A 89 6.70 2.00 -15.47
N VAL A 90 5.36 1.97 -15.55
CA VAL A 90 4.53 3.19 -15.49
C VAL A 90 4.30 3.71 -14.07
N HIS A 91 4.20 2.86 -13.05
CA HIS A 91 3.76 3.27 -11.71
C HIS A 91 4.89 3.48 -10.69
N GLY A 92 6.04 2.86 -10.85
CA GLY A 92 7.10 2.87 -9.84
C GLY A 92 7.79 4.22 -9.59
N SER A 93 7.65 5.22 -10.47
CA SER A 93 8.29 6.53 -10.30
C SER A 93 7.53 7.43 -9.31
N ALA A 94 6.20 7.46 -9.39
CA ALA A 94 5.34 8.25 -8.50
C ALA A 94 5.40 7.70 -7.06
N ASP A 95 5.32 6.38 -6.89
CA ASP A 95 5.45 5.75 -5.58
C ASP A 95 6.80 5.99 -4.93
N ARG A 96 7.88 5.92 -5.71
CA ARG A 96 9.22 6.22 -5.20
C ARG A 96 9.30 7.66 -4.69
N GLN A 97 8.79 8.62 -5.45
CA GLN A 97 8.74 10.01 -5.03
C GLN A 97 7.89 10.19 -3.78
N HIS A 98 6.76 9.49 -3.69
CA HIS A 98 5.90 9.53 -2.50
C HIS A 98 6.62 8.95 -1.27
N VAL A 99 7.33 7.84 -1.40
CA VAL A 99 8.15 7.28 -0.32
C VAL A 99 9.22 8.27 0.14
N GLU A 100 9.90 8.98 -0.77
CA GLU A 100 10.90 10.01 -0.42
C GLU A 100 10.29 11.15 0.39
N ILE A 101 9.08 11.61 0.02
CA ILE A 101 8.34 12.62 0.79
C ILE A 101 8.00 12.10 2.20
N LEU A 102 7.47 10.89 2.30
CA LEU A 102 7.11 10.29 3.59
C LEU A 102 8.34 10.07 4.50
N LEU A 103 9.51 9.77 3.94
CA LEU A 103 10.75 9.63 4.69
C LEU A 103 11.18 10.92 5.41
N VAL A 104 10.69 12.09 4.99
CA VAL A 104 10.94 13.34 5.71
C VAL A 104 10.42 13.25 7.13
N GLY A 105 9.26 12.62 7.35
CA GLY A 105 8.63 12.43 8.64
C GLY A 105 9.28 11.39 9.56
N ILE A 106 10.21 10.58 9.04
CA ILE A 106 10.97 9.62 9.84
C ILE A 106 12.15 10.34 10.51
N PRO A 107 12.33 10.27 11.83
CA PRO A 107 13.47 10.86 12.52
C PRO A 107 14.80 10.20 12.12
N GLY A 108 15.89 10.94 12.28
CA GLY A 108 17.25 10.42 12.10
C GLY A 108 18.01 11.06 10.95
N LEU A 109 19.28 10.73 10.87
CA LEU A 109 20.20 11.15 9.81
C LEU A 109 19.89 10.35 8.52
N ARG A 110 20.44 10.82 7.41
CA ARG A 110 20.22 10.19 6.09
C ARG A 110 20.50 8.69 6.09
N ALA A 111 21.62 8.27 6.63
CA ALA A 111 22.02 6.86 6.67
C ALA A 111 21.06 6.00 7.52
N GLU A 112 20.55 6.56 8.62
CA GLU A 112 19.55 5.90 9.48
C GLU A 112 18.20 5.75 8.74
N LYS A 113 17.79 6.76 8.00
CA LYS A 113 16.58 6.72 7.16
C LYS A 113 16.70 5.70 6.03
N GLU A 114 17.87 5.61 5.37
CA GLU A 114 18.16 4.61 4.34
C GLU A 114 18.09 3.18 4.91
N ALA A 115 18.69 2.95 6.08
CA ALA A 115 18.63 1.67 6.79
C ALA A 115 17.18 1.34 7.21
N ARG A 116 16.42 2.33 7.69
CA ARG A 116 15.01 2.13 8.05
C ARG A 116 14.16 1.80 6.82
N LEU A 117 14.38 2.47 5.69
CA LEU A 117 13.69 2.16 4.44
C LEU A 117 13.96 0.71 3.99
N ALA A 118 15.20 0.25 4.08
CA ALA A 118 15.54 -1.13 3.76
C ALA A 118 14.79 -2.12 4.66
N SER A 119 14.70 -1.83 5.97
CA SER A 119 13.90 -2.64 6.91
C SER A 119 12.40 -2.63 6.56
N LEU A 120 11.84 -1.44 6.28
CA LEU A 120 10.44 -1.30 5.88
C LEU A 120 10.13 -2.04 4.57
N THR A 121 11.07 -2.07 3.63
CA THR A 121 10.94 -2.84 2.39
C THR A 121 10.83 -4.34 2.69
N ALA A 122 11.72 -4.90 3.50
CA ALA A 122 11.68 -6.31 3.89
C ALA A 122 10.42 -6.67 4.69
N GLU A 123 9.99 -5.77 5.60
CA GLU A 123 8.71 -5.91 6.31
C GLU A 123 7.52 -5.92 5.33
N THR A 124 7.59 -5.08 4.29
CA THR A 124 6.52 -4.99 3.27
C THR A 124 6.51 -6.22 2.36
N GLU A 125 7.65 -6.79 2.01
CA GLU A 125 7.72 -8.06 1.28
C GLU A 125 7.02 -9.18 2.06
N THR A 126 7.25 -9.23 3.38
CA THR A 126 6.58 -10.18 4.27
C THR A 126 5.06 -9.92 4.33
N LEU A 127 4.66 -8.66 4.43
CA LEU A 127 3.25 -8.26 4.41
C LEU A 127 2.56 -8.64 3.10
N VAL A 128 3.18 -8.35 1.96
CA VAL A 128 2.66 -8.74 0.63
C VAL A 128 2.54 -10.24 0.50
N ALA A 129 3.53 -11.00 1.00
CA ALA A 129 3.47 -12.47 1.00
C ALA A 129 2.29 -12.99 1.82
N PHE A 130 2.05 -12.44 3.00
CA PHE A 130 0.91 -12.77 3.86
C PHE A 130 -0.43 -12.41 3.22
N CYS A 131 -0.51 -11.22 2.58
CA CYS A 131 -1.71 -10.70 1.94
C CYS A 131 -1.97 -11.29 0.53
N TRP A 132 -1.06 -12.10 0.00
CA TRP A 132 -1.05 -12.48 -1.41
C TRP A 132 -2.39 -13.04 -1.94
N PRO A 133 -3.08 -13.99 -1.27
CA PRO A 133 -4.37 -14.50 -1.75
C PRO A 133 -5.44 -13.40 -1.91
N SER A 134 -5.44 -12.41 -1.01
CA SER A 134 -6.37 -11.28 -1.07
C SER A 134 -6.01 -10.29 -2.16
N ILE A 135 -4.72 -10.10 -2.41
CA ILE A 135 -4.22 -9.27 -3.51
C ILE A 135 -4.62 -9.89 -4.86
N GLU A 136 -4.46 -11.21 -5.02
CA GLU A 136 -4.90 -11.92 -6.23
C GLU A 136 -6.41 -11.81 -6.44
N THR A 137 -7.19 -11.97 -5.37
CA THR A 137 -8.66 -11.84 -5.41
C THR A 137 -9.07 -10.44 -5.84
N LEU A 138 -8.50 -9.40 -5.22
CA LEU A 138 -8.83 -8.02 -5.56
C LEU A 138 -8.38 -7.64 -6.96
N ALA A 139 -7.20 -8.09 -7.39
CA ALA A 139 -6.71 -7.87 -8.75
C ALA A 139 -7.64 -8.50 -9.81
N ALA A 140 -8.14 -9.72 -9.55
CA ALA A 140 -9.11 -10.38 -10.43
C ALA A 140 -10.43 -9.58 -10.51
N LEU A 141 -10.96 -9.13 -9.38
CA LEU A 141 -12.17 -8.29 -9.33
C LEU A 141 -11.98 -6.96 -10.07
N LEU A 142 -10.82 -6.34 -9.96
CA LEU A 142 -10.51 -5.10 -10.69
C LEU A 142 -10.46 -5.32 -12.20
N LEU A 143 -9.93 -6.45 -12.67
CA LEU A 143 -9.94 -6.79 -14.09
C LEU A 143 -11.36 -7.02 -14.64
N GLU A 144 -12.30 -7.44 -13.80
CA GLU A 144 -13.71 -7.63 -14.17
C GLU A 144 -14.52 -6.33 -14.12
N ARG A 145 -14.33 -5.52 -13.06
CA ARG A 145 -15.22 -4.39 -12.73
C ARG A 145 -14.58 -3.03 -12.97
N SER A 146 -13.26 -2.97 -13.18
CA SER A 146 -12.43 -1.78 -13.37
C SER A 146 -12.39 -0.80 -12.19
N ARG A 147 -13.41 -0.75 -11.34
CA ARG A 147 -13.51 0.10 -10.15
C ARG A 147 -14.33 -0.58 -9.06
N LEU A 148 -13.90 -0.41 -7.81
CA LEU A 148 -14.59 -0.85 -6.60
C LEU A 148 -14.53 0.25 -5.55
N SER A 149 -15.61 0.42 -4.79
CA SER A 149 -15.60 1.25 -3.57
C SER A 149 -14.89 0.54 -2.44
N GLY A 150 -14.40 1.29 -1.44
CA GLY A 150 -13.77 0.71 -0.26
C GLY A 150 -14.70 -0.28 0.47
N THR A 151 -15.99 0.03 0.57
CA THR A 151 -16.99 -0.87 1.18
C THR A 151 -17.13 -2.19 0.41
N GLU A 152 -17.13 -2.17 -0.93
CA GLU A 152 -17.14 -3.41 -1.74
C GLU A 152 -15.88 -4.23 -1.48
N VAL A 153 -14.70 -3.60 -1.48
CA VAL A 153 -13.43 -4.27 -1.19
C VAL A 153 -13.43 -4.88 0.22
N GLU A 154 -13.86 -4.14 1.24
CA GLU A 154 -13.95 -4.65 2.61
C GLU A 154 -14.92 -5.82 2.73
N THR A 155 -16.04 -5.80 2.01
CA THR A 155 -17.02 -6.89 1.99
C THR A 155 -16.41 -8.14 1.37
N GLU A 156 -15.80 -8.03 0.20
CA GLU A 156 -15.17 -9.16 -0.53
C GLU A 156 -14.00 -9.77 0.27
N LEU A 157 -13.25 -8.95 1.02
CA LEU A 157 -12.08 -9.38 1.80
C LEU A 157 -12.38 -9.54 3.30
N SER A 158 -13.64 -9.50 3.73
CA SER A 158 -14.02 -9.41 5.15
C SER A 158 -13.42 -10.51 6.04
N THR A 159 -13.46 -11.76 5.60
CA THR A 159 -12.90 -12.90 6.34
C THR A 159 -11.40 -12.76 6.55
N PHE A 160 -10.67 -12.37 5.51
CA PHE A 160 -9.23 -12.15 5.58
C PHE A 160 -8.89 -10.97 6.50
N LEU A 161 -9.55 -9.82 6.32
CA LEU A 161 -9.29 -8.62 7.11
C LEU A 161 -9.53 -8.85 8.61
N GLN A 162 -10.57 -9.61 8.98
CA GLN A 162 -10.82 -9.99 10.37
C GLN A 162 -9.69 -10.84 10.94
N SER A 163 -9.17 -11.81 10.17
CA SER A 163 -8.05 -12.65 10.58
C SER A 163 -6.75 -11.86 10.71
N ALA A 164 -6.46 -11.00 9.72
CA ALA A 164 -5.26 -10.18 9.70
C ALA A 164 -5.20 -9.20 10.89
N ARG A 165 -6.32 -8.54 11.20
CA ARG A 165 -6.43 -7.61 12.35
C ARG A 165 -6.19 -8.33 13.68
N LYS A 166 -6.66 -9.58 13.85
CA LYS A 166 -6.40 -10.40 15.06
C LYS A 166 -4.92 -10.74 15.19
N THR A 167 -4.26 -11.13 14.11
CA THR A 167 -2.83 -11.49 14.12
C THR A 167 -1.96 -10.31 14.50
N ILE A 168 -2.23 -9.12 13.96
CA ILE A 168 -1.46 -7.90 14.24
C ILE A 168 -1.65 -7.46 15.71
N SER A 169 -2.87 -7.53 16.23
CA SER A 169 -3.16 -7.13 17.63
C SER A 169 -2.56 -8.09 18.66
N SER A 170 -2.46 -9.39 18.35
CA SER A 170 -1.84 -10.37 19.27
C SER A 170 -0.32 -10.33 19.29
N GLY A 171 0.34 -9.91 18.20
CA GLY A 171 1.79 -9.75 18.14
C GLY A 171 2.34 -8.51 18.88
N SER A 172 1.47 -7.54 19.23
CA SER A 172 1.88 -6.31 19.91
C SER A 172 2.00 -6.46 21.45
N THR A 173 1.62 -7.60 22.02
CA THR A 173 1.56 -7.83 23.48
C THR A 173 2.78 -8.54 24.05
N GLU A 174 3.69 -9.08 23.26
CA GLU A 174 4.84 -9.85 23.79
C GLU A 174 6.11 -9.03 24.05
N GLY A 175 6.09 -7.71 23.82
CA GLY A 175 7.25 -6.82 24.02
C GLY A 175 7.29 -6.03 25.33
N ALA A 176 6.33 -6.17 26.25
CA ALA A 176 6.25 -5.41 27.49
C ALA A 176 6.33 -6.31 28.71
N GLY A 177 7.53 -6.70 29.08
CA GLY A 177 7.80 -7.40 30.35
C GLY A 177 9.20 -8.00 30.39
N THR A 178 10.17 -7.37 31.02
CA THR A 178 10.45 -7.52 32.44
C THR A 178 11.56 -6.54 32.86
N PRO A 179 11.58 -6.10 34.13
CA PRO A 179 12.50 -5.10 34.67
C PRO A 179 13.94 -5.57 34.81
#